data_7493c4abc9f23a1493060ce7ecc55d11
#
_entry.id   7493c4abc9f23a1493060ce7ecc55d11
#
_cell.length_a   1.000
_cell.length_b   1.000
_cell.length_c   1.000
_cell.angle_alpha   90.00
_cell.angle_beta   90.00
_cell.angle_gamma   90.00
#
_symmetry.space_group_name_H-M   'P 1'
#
loop_
_entity.id
_entity.type
_entity.pdbx_description
1 polymer ?
#
loop_
_entity_poly.entity_id
_entity_poly.type
_entity_poly.pdbx_seq_one_letter_code
_entity_poly.pdbx_strand_id
1 'polypeptide(L)'
;RLLSLFGSNNFQELKNYRNAFQEVQTNRDMIAVYRQGMKLRDELVNKIDKHLEASQTGQLPDLFWLKEVIPGFVPQLVAEGTSYYLFADYKSFLRLAQKTESNADDQFFGLNLIAFPEDSIEYFFPAWTIQTWDYGGHSLLGRGTHLKLLKKKKKIHKAGTLFESEIQQMKDQLVEDITSASVTYWEPADKIIRELDSILIANLTIFAPNDKIALQTRRKQFEQPDVHGIQTNHRAY
;
A
#
# COMPACT_ATOMS: atom_id res chain seq x y z
N ARG A 1 -15.88 0.62 -26.34
CA ARG A 1 -14.51 0.53 -25.81
C ARG A 1 -14.48 -0.17 -24.43
N LEU A 2 -15.19 0.31 -23.39
CA LEU A 2 -15.25 -0.36 -22.08
C LEU A 2 -15.86 -1.77 -22.14
N LEU A 3 -16.96 -1.92 -22.86
CA LEU A 3 -17.63 -3.21 -23.00
C LEU A 3 -16.73 -4.24 -23.74
N SER A 4 -15.98 -3.79 -24.74
CA SER A 4 -15.04 -4.63 -25.46
C SER A 4 -13.84 -5.05 -24.61
N LEU A 5 -13.36 -4.15 -23.71
CA LEU A 5 -12.20 -4.43 -22.86
C LEU A 5 -12.59 -5.34 -21.68
N PHE A 6 -13.71 -5.05 -21.01
CA PHE A 6 -14.05 -5.67 -19.74
C PHE A 6 -15.17 -6.74 -19.82
N GLY A 7 -15.92 -6.78 -20.91
CA GLY A 7 -17.10 -7.62 -21.05
C GLY A 7 -18.34 -7.06 -20.31
N SER A 8 -19.49 -7.66 -20.52
CA SER A 8 -20.80 -7.14 -20.04
C SER A 8 -20.90 -7.08 -18.51
N ASN A 9 -20.43 -8.11 -17.82
CA ASN A 9 -20.53 -8.19 -16.35
C ASN A 9 -19.69 -7.09 -15.67
N ASN A 10 -18.40 -7.03 -15.97
CA ASN A 10 -17.52 -6.03 -15.35
C ASN A 10 -17.89 -4.61 -15.79
N PHE A 11 -18.43 -4.43 -16.98
CA PHE A 11 -18.96 -3.14 -17.42
C PHE A 11 -20.16 -2.70 -16.55
N GLN A 12 -21.07 -3.62 -16.22
CA GLN A 12 -22.19 -3.31 -15.33
C GLN A 12 -21.73 -3.04 -13.90
N GLU A 13 -20.79 -3.82 -13.39
CA GLU A 13 -20.18 -3.60 -12.07
C GLU A 13 -19.47 -2.24 -11.99
N LEU A 14 -18.71 -1.87 -13.02
CA LEU A 14 -18.08 -0.56 -13.12
C LEU A 14 -19.12 0.57 -13.11
N LYS A 15 -20.24 0.40 -13.80
CA LYS A 15 -21.32 1.38 -13.80
C LYS A 15 -21.92 1.54 -12.40
N ASN A 16 -22.18 0.43 -11.71
CA ASN A 16 -22.72 0.42 -10.35
C ASN A 16 -21.71 1.09 -9.38
N TYR A 17 -20.43 0.75 -9.49
CA TYR A 17 -19.37 1.36 -8.70
C TYR A 17 -19.28 2.87 -8.91
N ARG A 18 -19.34 3.36 -10.15
CA ARG A 18 -19.32 4.80 -10.46
C ARG A 18 -20.47 5.53 -9.83
N ASN A 19 -21.67 4.98 -9.88
CA ASN A 19 -22.85 5.57 -9.24
C ASN A 19 -22.64 5.62 -7.71
N ALA A 20 -22.25 4.51 -7.10
CA ALA A 20 -21.98 4.46 -5.67
C ALA A 20 -20.89 5.45 -5.24
N PHE A 21 -19.83 5.62 -6.05
CA PHE A 21 -18.76 6.59 -5.80
C PHE A 21 -19.25 8.05 -5.80
N GLN A 22 -20.22 8.38 -6.66
CA GLN A 22 -20.81 9.72 -6.73
C GLN A 22 -21.78 10.00 -5.58
N GLU A 23 -22.42 8.96 -5.05
CA GLU A 23 -23.50 9.03 -4.04
C GLU A 23 -22.99 8.90 -2.60
N VAL A 24 -21.67 8.81 -2.37
CA VAL A 24 -21.11 8.71 -1.01
C VAL A 24 -21.49 9.93 -0.17
N GLN A 25 -22.12 9.66 0.98
CA GLN A 25 -22.53 10.67 1.96
C GLN A 25 -22.09 10.29 3.38
N THR A 26 -22.00 9.01 3.69
CA THR A 26 -21.67 8.50 5.02
C THR A 26 -20.36 7.72 5.03
N ASN A 27 -19.76 7.57 6.21
CA ASN A 27 -18.56 6.73 6.38
C ASN A 27 -18.81 5.26 5.96
N ARG A 28 -20.06 4.76 6.11
CA ARG A 28 -20.41 3.40 5.67
C ARG A 28 -20.39 3.29 4.15
N ASP A 29 -20.90 4.30 3.45
CA ASP A 29 -20.85 4.34 1.99
C ASP A 29 -19.38 4.39 1.54
N MET A 30 -18.57 5.19 2.23
CA MET A 30 -17.14 5.33 1.92
C MET A 30 -16.38 3.99 2.02
N ILE A 31 -16.63 3.20 3.09
CA ILE A 31 -16.05 1.86 3.22
C ILE A 31 -16.54 0.94 2.11
N ALA A 32 -17.86 0.92 1.89
CA ALA A 32 -18.46 0.04 0.89
C ALA A 32 -17.89 0.33 -0.50
N VAL A 33 -17.81 1.60 -0.88
CA VAL A 33 -17.26 2.05 -2.16
C VAL A 33 -15.76 1.72 -2.27
N TYR A 34 -14.97 1.98 -1.23
CA TYR A 34 -13.55 1.64 -1.25
C TYR A 34 -13.34 0.14 -1.47
N ARG A 35 -14.00 -0.71 -0.67
CA ARG A 35 -13.87 -2.18 -0.78
C ARG A 35 -14.39 -2.72 -2.11
N GLN A 36 -15.51 -2.19 -2.59
CA GLN A 36 -16.04 -2.53 -3.91
C GLN A 36 -15.05 -2.14 -5.01
N GLY A 37 -14.49 -0.93 -4.91
CA GLY A 37 -13.50 -0.44 -5.86
C GLY A 37 -12.23 -1.28 -5.89
N MET A 38 -11.70 -1.68 -4.73
CA MET A 38 -10.51 -2.53 -4.64
C MET A 38 -10.76 -3.92 -5.27
N LYS A 39 -11.93 -4.53 -5.01
CA LYS A 39 -12.31 -5.80 -5.64
C LYS A 39 -12.45 -5.66 -7.16
N LEU A 40 -13.18 -4.64 -7.60
CA LEU A 40 -13.39 -4.37 -9.02
C LEU A 40 -12.05 -4.10 -9.74
N ARG A 41 -11.14 -3.34 -9.11
CA ARG A 41 -9.80 -3.11 -9.64
C ARG A 41 -9.09 -4.41 -9.99
N ASP A 42 -9.07 -5.38 -9.09
CA ASP A 42 -8.37 -6.66 -9.31
C ASP A 42 -8.98 -7.43 -10.48
N GLU A 43 -10.31 -7.40 -10.62
CA GLU A 43 -11.01 -8.01 -11.75
C GLU A 43 -10.70 -7.30 -13.07
N LEU A 44 -10.65 -5.95 -13.06
CA LEU A 44 -10.33 -5.16 -14.25
C LEU A 44 -8.88 -5.34 -14.69
N VAL A 45 -7.92 -5.39 -13.76
CA VAL A 45 -6.50 -5.67 -14.06
C VAL A 45 -6.38 -7.03 -14.75
N ASN A 46 -7.00 -8.08 -14.20
CA ASN A 46 -7.01 -9.40 -14.82
C ASN A 46 -7.60 -9.40 -16.26
N LYS A 47 -8.56 -8.52 -16.54
CA LYS A 47 -9.12 -8.37 -17.90
C LYS A 47 -8.17 -7.62 -18.81
N ILE A 48 -7.48 -6.62 -18.32
CA ILE A 48 -6.45 -5.90 -19.05
C ILE A 48 -5.34 -6.86 -19.47
N ASP A 49 -4.80 -7.64 -18.52
CA ASP A 49 -3.73 -8.59 -18.79
C ASP A 49 -4.13 -9.61 -19.86
N LYS A 50 -5.33 -10.22 -19.74
CA LYS A 50 -5.85 -11.13 -20.78
C LYS A 50 -6.03 -10.46 -22.14
N HIS A 51 -6.40 -9.19 -22.18
CA HIS A 51 -6.54 -8.43 -23.40
C HIS A 51 -5.17 -8.16 -24.05
N LEU A 52 -4.17 -7.84 -23.23
CA LEU A 52 -2.79 -7.63 -23.69
C LEU A 52 -2.16 -8.93 -24.20
N GLU A 53 -2.33 -10.04 -23.49
CA GLU A 53 -1.87 -11.37 -23.93
C GLU A 53 -2.48 -11.80 -25.27
N ALA A 54 -3.77 -11.50 -25.50
CA ALA A 54 -4.45 -11.81 -26.74
C ALA A 54 -4.07 -10.87 -27.89
N SER A 55 -3.46 -9.72 -27.60
CA SER A 55 -3.05 -8.73 -28.58
C SER A 55 -1.70 -9.12 -29.18
N GLN A 56 -1.71 -9.76 -30.34
CA GLN A 56 -0.48 -10.17 -31.08
C GLN A 56 0.31 -9.00 -31.69
N THR A 57 -0.09 -7.76 -31.43
CA THR A 57 0.45 -6.60 -32.18
C THR A 57 1.79 -6.10 -31.64
N GLY A 58 2.28 -6.59 -30.51
CA GLY A 58 3.52 -6.12 -29.87
C GLY A 58 3.48 -4.65 -29.41
N GLN A 59 2.38 -3.95 -29.64
CA GLN A 59 2.17 -2.58 -29.18
C GLN A 59 1.13 -2.57 -28.05
N LEU A 60 1.50 -1.97 -26.92
CA LEU A 60 0.57 -1.75 -25.82
C LEU A 60 -0.46 -0.68 -26.21
N PRO A 61 -1.76 -0.95 -26.04
CA PRO A 61 -2.78 0.07 -26.25
C PRO A 61 -2.64 1.17 -25.20
N ASP A 62 -2.92 2.40 -25.57
CA ASP A 62 -3.05 3.49 -24.59
C ASP A 62 -4.30 3.26 -23.72
N LEU A 63 -4.10 2.95 -22.43
CA LEU A 63 -5.14 2.75 -21.44
C LEU A 63 -5.19 3.86 -20.37
N PHE A 64 -4.39 4.93 -20.49
CA PHE A 64 -4.41 6.04 -19.52
C PHE A 64 -5.75 6.76 -19.41
N TRP A 65 -6.60 6.67 -20.44
CA TRP A 65 -7.98 7.19 -20.40
C TRP A 65 -8.87 6.49 -19.35
N LEU A 66 -8.48 5.32 -18.82
CA LEU A 66 -9.24 4.61 -17.78
C LEU A 66 -9.38 5.44 -16.51
N LYS A 67 -8.45 6.34 -16.20
CA LYS A 67 -8.57 7.27 -15.07
C LYS A 67 -9.82 8.14 -15.10
N GLU A 68 -10.35 8.43 -16.30
CA GLU A 68 -11.56 9.26 -16.47
C GLU A 68 -12.85 8.46 -16.22
N VAL A 69 -12.76 7.13 -16.24
CA VAL A 69 -13.93 6.25 -16.17
C VAL A 69 -13.94 5.31 -14.98
N ILE A 70 -12.81 5.14 -14.30
CA ILE A 70 -12.69 4.34 -13.07
C ILE A 70 -12.31 5.28 -11.92
N PRO A 71 -13.27 5.93 -11.26
CA PRO A 71 -12.97 6.90 -10.21
C PRO A 71 -12.23 6.25 -9.04
N GLY A 72 -11.27 6.97 -8.47
CA GLY A 72 -10.44 6.48 -7.36
C GLY A 72 -9.27 5.57 -7.79
N PHE A 73 -9.03 5.39 -9.11
CA PHE A 73 -7.92 4.59 -9.61
C PHE A 73 -7.19 5.26 -10.76
N VAL A 74 -5.87 5.04 -10.83
CA VAL A 74 -4.99 5.57 -11.88
C VAL A 74 -4.30 4.41 -12.58
N PRO A 75 -4.46 4.27 -13.91
CA PRO A 75 -3.70 3.29 -14.68
C PRO A 75 -2.25 3.72 -14.82
N GLN A 76 -1.34 2.79 -14.60
CA GLN A 76 0.08 2.99 -14.81
C GLN A 76 0.71 1.80 -15.50
N LEU A 77 1.72 2.07 -16.31
CA LEU A 77 2.57 1.04 -16.88
C LEU A 77 3.49 0.46 -15.81
N VAL A 78 3.59 -0.84 -15.78
CA VAL A 78 4.38 -1.62 -14.83
C VAL A 78 5.19 -2.66 -15.60
N ALA A 79 6.07 -3.38 -14.90
CA ALA A 79 6.89 -4.43 -15.50
C ALA A 79 7.61 -3.92 -16.80
N GLU A 80 8.42 -2.88 -16.66
CA GLU A 80 9.17 -2.25 -17.76
C GLU A 80 8.28 -1.76 -18.92
N GLY A 81 7.05 -1.41 -18.63
CA GLY A 81 6.10 -0.94 -19.61
C GLY A 81 5.42 -2.06 -20.42
N THR A 82 5.41 -3.28 -19.92
CA THR A 82 4.78 -4.43 -20.59
C THR A 82 3.36 -4.74 -20.13
N SER A 83 2.93 -4.19 -19.01
CA SER A 83 1.58 -4.38 -18.46
C SER A 83 1.04 -3.08 -17.84
N TYR A 84 -0.26 -3.08 -17.51
CA TYR A 84 -0.92 -2.00 -16.79
C TYR A 84 -1.41 -2.48 -15.42
N TYR A 85 -1.27 -1.61 -14.44
CA TYR A 85 -1.91 -1.78 -13.15
C TYR A 85 -2.78 -0.57 -12.80
N LEU A 86 -3.83 -0.78 -12.03
CA LEU A 86 -4.73 0.27 -11.55
C LEU A 86 -4.41 0.57 -10.08
N PHE A 87 -3.66 1.64 -9.85
CA PHE A 87 -3.31 2.07 -8.50
C PHE A 87 -4.43 2.86 -7.85
N ALA A 88 -4.62 2.69 -6.54
CA ALA A 88 -5.57 3.48 -5.80
C ALA A 88 -5.10 4.94 -5.72
N ASP A 89 -5.94 5.85 -6.19
CA ASP A 89 -5.77 7.30 -6.02
C ASP A 89 -6.26 7.69 -4.61
N TYR A 90 -5.40 7.53 -3.62
CA TYR A 90 -5.73 7.85 -2.24
C TYR A 90 -6.07 9.32 -2.01
N LYS A 91 -5.63 10.22 -2.90
CA LYS A 91 -5.99 11.63 -2.84
C LYS A 91 -7.44 11.87 -3.29
N SER A 92 -7.90 11.14 -4.31
CA SER A 92 -9.30 11.15 -4.71
C SER A 92 -10.19 10.54 -3.63
N PHE A 93 -9.79 9.42 -3.04
CA PHE A 93 -10.52 8.82 -1.92
C PHE A 93 -10.55 9.75 -0.70
N LEU A 94 -9.45 10.42 -0.36
CA LEU A 94 -9.44 11.41 0.74
C LEU A 94 -10.41 12.56 0.48
N ARG A 95 -10.40 13.11 -0.74
CA ARG A 95 -11.35 14.18 -1.11
C ARG A 95 -12.83 13.74 -1.02
N LEU A 96 -13.08 12.46 -1.29
CA LEU A 96 -14.42 11.88 -1.13
C LEU A 96 -14.76 11.69 0.35
N ALA A 97 -13.86 11.15 1.14
CA ALA A 97 -14.00 10.96 2.58
C ALA A 97 -14.30 12.26 3.33
N GLN A 98 -13.63 13.35 2.95
CA GLN A 98 -13.85 14.70 3.53
C GLN A 98 -15.28 15.26 3.36
N LYS A 99 -16.14 14.56 2.62
CA LYS A 99 -17.56 14.92 2.50
C LYS A 99 -18.44 14.14 3.48
N THR A 100 -17.91 13.15 4.17
CA THR A 100 -18.65 12.32 5.12
C THR A 100 -18.68 12.95 6.52
N GLU A 101 -19.48 12.36 7.41
CA GLU A 101 -19.82 12.96 8.72
C GLU A 101 -18.66 12.93 9.72
N SER A 102 -17.71 12.03 9.59
CA SER A 102 -16.64 11.77 10.55
C SER A 102 -15.28 11.72 9.87
N ASN A 103 -14.24 12.13 10.57
CA ASN A 103 -12.87 12.15 10.07
C ASN A 103 -12.13 10.80 10.19
N ALA A 104 -12.83 9.72 10.50
CA ALA A 104 -12.19 8.40 10.66
C ALA A 104 -11.65 7.85 9.33
N ASP A 105 -12.43 8.00 8.26
CA ASP A 105 -12.03 7.67 6.90
C ASP A 105 -10.97 8.65 6.35
N ASP A 106 -11.08 9.95 6.66
CA ASP A 106 -10.02 10.93 6.35
C ASP A 106 -8.66 10.49 6.89
N GLN A 107 -8.65 10.02 8.14
CA GLN A 107 -7.43 9.57 8.80
C GLN A 107 -6.87 8.31 8.13
N PHE A 108 -7.74 7.38 7.71
CA PHE A 108 -7.34 6.18 6.98
C PHE A 108 -6.71 6.54 5.62
N PHE A 109 -7.37 7.34 4.79
CA PHE A 109 -6.82 7.74 3.50
C PHE A 109 -5.59 8.64 3.65
N GLY A 110 -5.55 9.50 4.66
CA GLY A 110 -4.36 10.27 5.00
C GLY A 110 -3.18 9.43 5.50
N LEU A 111 -3.42 8.24 6.09
CA LEU A 111 -2.37 7.26 6.37
C LEU A 111 -1.85 6.61 5.08
N ASN A 112 -2.77 6.23 4.19
CA ASN A 112 -2.41 5.62 2.90
C ASN A 112 -1.61 6.58 2.00
N LEU A 113 -1.91 7.88 2.00
CA LEU A 113 -1.09 8.88 1.29
C LEU A 113 0.35 8.99 1.81
N ILE A 114 0.60 8.66 3.08
CA ILE A 114 1.96 8.60 3.63
C ILE A 114 2.62 7.27 3.27
N ALA A 115 1.84 6.20 3.27
CA ALA A 115 2.31 4.86 2.97
C ALA A 115 2.61 4.66 1.47
N PHE A 116 1.85 5.34 0.60
CA PHE A 116 1.93 5.25 -0.86
C PHE A 116 1.92 6.66 -1.45
N PRO A 117 3.05 7.40 -1.39
CA PRO A 117 3.14 8.76 -1.90
C PRO A 117 3.08 8.78 -3.44
N GLU A 118 2.36 9.77 -3.99
CA GLU A 118 2.14 9.92 -5.44
C GLU A 118 3.40 10.26 -6.24
N ASP A 119 4.39 10.84 -5.59
CA ASP A 119 5.66 11.29 -6.17
C ASP A 119 6.75 10.20 -6.19
N SER A 120 6.45 9.03 -5.62
CA SER A 120 7.31 7.87 -5.84
C SER A 120 7.18 7.44 -7.30
N ILE A 121 8.31 7.36 -7.99
CA ILE A 121 8.41 6.95 -9.40
C ILE A 121 7.73 5.61 -9.65
N GLU A 122 7.53 4.84 -8.59
CA GLU A 122 6.92 3.53 -8.63
C GLU A 122 5.91 3.37 -7.52
N TYR A 123 4.67 3.55 -7.87
CA TYR A 123 3.50 3.32 -7.02
C TYR A 123 3.42 1.90 -6.41
N PHE A 124 4.29 1.00 -6.85
CA PHE A 124 4.38 -0.37 -6.35
C PHE A 124 4.95 -0.49 -4.97
N PHE A 125 5.93 0.37 -4.66
CA PHE A 125 6.65 0.25 -3.41
C PHE A 125 6.05 1.19 -2.38
N PRO A 126 5.68 0.66 -1.21
CA PRO A 126 5.28 1.52 -0.11
C PRO A 126 6.47 2.35 0.37
N ALA A 127 6.19 3.46 1.06
CA ALA A 127 7.21 4.41 1.53
C ALA A 127 8.27 3.80 2.47
N TRP A 128 8.09 2.58 2.93
CA TRP A 128 9.06 1.85 3.76
C TRP A 128 9.95 0.90 2.96
N THR A 129 9.83 0.87 1.65
CA THR A 129 10.64 0.02 0.76
C THR A 129 11.23 0.89 -0.34
N ILE A 130 12.45 0.60 -0.76
CA ILE A 130 13.08 1.17 -1.96
C ILE A 130 13.26 0.08 -3.00
N GLN A 131 12.92 0.38 -4.24
CA GLN A 131 13.17 -0.53 -5.35
C GLN A 131 14.66 -0.64 -5.62
N THR A 132 15.09 -1.84 -5.97
CA THR A 132 16.45 -2.15 -6.40
C THR A 132 16.47 -2.56 -7.87
N TRP A 133 17.65 -2.57 -8.48
CA TRP A 133 17.84 -2.90 -9.90
C TRP A 133 17.34 -4.30 -10.29
N ASP A 134 17.27 -5.21 -9.32
CA ASP A 134 16.77 -6.57 -9.48
C ASP A 134 15.26 -6.70 -9.26
N TYR A 135 14.54 -5.56 -9.23
CA TYR A 135 13.10 -5.47 -8.91
C TYR A 135 12.73 -6.04 -7.53
N GLY A 136 13.70 -6.36 -6.75
CA GLY A 136 13.51 -6.77 -5.37
C GLY A 136 13.00 -5.70 -4.47
N GLY A 137 13.07 -5.25 -3.58
CA GLY A 137 12.80 -4.13 -2.69
C GLY A 137 13.66 -4.29 -1.45
N HIS A 138 14.27 -3.21 -1.01
CA HIS A 138 14.96 -3.22 0.28
C HIS A 138 14.17 -2.41 1.28
N SER A 139 14.06 -2.92 2.51
CA SER A 139 13.44 -2.19 3.60
C SER A 139 14.21 -0.90 3.91
N LEU A 140 13.47 0.18 4.11
CA LEU A 140 14.00 1.49 4.56
C LEU A 140 13.95 1.63 6.09
N LEU A 141 13.88 0.51 6.82
CA LEU A 141 14.00 0.53 8.28
C LEU A 141 15.33 1.20 8.69
N GLY A 142 15.26 2.10 9.64
CA GLY A 142 16.37 2.99 10.02
C GLY A 142 16.21 4.43 9.53
N ARG A 143 15.18 4.73 8.69
CA ARG A 143 14.82 6.07 8.22
C ARG A 143 13.69 6.75 8.98
N GLY A 144 13.10 6.06 9.94
CA GLY A 144 11.99 6.58 10.76
C GLY A 144 10.60 6.44 10.12
N THR A 145 10.51 5.88 8.91
CA THR A 145 9.24 5.71 8.19
C THR A 145 8.32 4.73 8.90
N HIS A 146 8.84 3.58 9.34
CA HIS A 146 8.08 2.57 10.08
C HIS A 146 7.50 3.15 11.37
N LEU A 147 8.32 3.82 12.17
CA LEU A 147 7.87 4.48 13.40
C LEU A 147 6.79 5.52 13.14
N LYS A 148 6.93 6.34 12.08
CA LYS A 148 5.96 7.37 11.69
C LYS A 148 4.60 6.75 11.36
N LEU A 149 4.58 5.70 10.53
CA LEU A 149 3.36 5.00 10.12
C LEU A 149 2.69 4.29 11.30
N LEU A 150 3.46 3.56 12.12
CA LEU A 150 2.96 2.88 13.31
C LEU A 150 2.37 3.84 14.34
N LYS A 151 2.99 5.01 14.57
CA LYS A 151 2.45 6.06 15.44
C LYS A 151 1.15 6.66 14.90
N LYS A 152 1.06 6.90 13.59
CA LYS A 152 -0.15 7.42 12.96
C LYS A 152 -1.27 6.39 13.04
N LYS A 153 -0.99 5.11 12.78
CA LYS A 153 -1.93 4.02 12.95
C LYS A 153 -2.52 3.95 14.37
N LYS A 154 -1.68 4.09 15.41
CA LYS A 154 -2.15 4.12 16.81
C LYS A 154 -3.20 5.19 17.06
N LYS A 155 -3.07 6.37 16.42
CA LYS A 155 -4.04 7.46 16.55
C LYS A 155 -5.38 7.08 15.92
N ILE A 156 -5.35 6.46 14.74
CA ILE A 156 -6.54 6.04 14.01
C ILE A 156 -7.28 4.95 14.79
N HIS A 157 -6.58 3.93 15.28
CA HIS A 157 -7.17 2.85 16.08
C HIS A 157 -7.93 3.36 17.32
N LYS A 158 -7.45 4.44 17.97
CA LYS A 158 -8.14 5.07 19.09
C LYS A 158 -9.43 5.79 18.70
N ALA A 159 -9.54 6.24 17.46
CA ALA A 159 -10.70 6.99 16.98
C ALA A 159 -11.89 6.09 16.62
N GLY A 160 -11.75 4.75 16.72
CA GLY A 160 -12.79 3.79 16.33
C GLY A 160 -12.88 3.70 14.81
N THR A 161 -12.31 2.67 14.19
CA THR A 161 -12.17 2.67 12.75
C THR A 161 -13.11 1.70 12.05
N LEU A 162 -13.71 2.21 11.02
CA LEU A 162 -14.46 1.44 10.05
C LEU A 162 -13.54 0.65 9.08
N PHE A 163 -12.23 0.96 9.03
CA PHE A 163 -11.19 0.32 8.19
C PHE A 163 -10.24 -0.56 9.03
N GLU A 164 -10.75 -1.23 10.05
CA GLU A 164 -9.90 -1.96 10.99
C GLU A 164 -9.10 -3.08 10.33
N SER A 165 -9.69 -3.82 9.40
CA SER A 165 -9.03 -4.89 8.65
C SER A 165 -7.87 -4.37 7.79
N GLU A 166 -8.08 -3.28 7.06
CA GLU A 166 -7.08 -2.67 6.19
C GLU A 166 -5.93 -2.05 7.00
N ILE A 167 -6.28 -1.42 8.12
CA ILE A 167 -5.30 -0.86 9.06
C ILE A 167 -4.49 -1.98 9.73
N GLN A 168 -5.14 -3.10 10.08
CA GLN A 168 -4.46 -4.25 10.65
C GLN A 168 -3.49 -4.86 9.63
N GLN A 169 -3.94 -5.06 8.38
CA GLN A 169 -3.10 -5.55 7.29
C GLN A 169 -1.84 -4.70 7.09
N MET A 170 -1.97 -3.37 7.09
CA MET A 170 -0.79 -2.48 6.99
C MET A 170 0.16 -2.64 8.19
N LYS A 171 -0.37 -2.84 9.42
CA LYS A 171 0.47 -3.13 10.59
C LYS A 171 1.23 -4.45 10.39
N ASP A 172 0.55 -5.49 9.93
CA ASP A 172 1.15 -6.80 9.73
C ASP A 172 2.25 -6.73 8.66
N GLN A 173 2.03 -6.02 7.57
CA GLN A 173 3.06 -5.76 6.55
C GLN A 173 4.28 -5.03 7.11
N LEU A 174 4.09 -3.99 7.95
CA LEU A 174 5.21 -3.28 8.58
C LEU A 174 5.98 -4.17 9.56
N VAL A 175 5.28 -5.01 10.33
CA VAL A 175 5.92 -5.96 11.25
C VAL A 175 6.66 -7.03 10.46
N GLU A 176 6.08 -7.55 9.40
CA GLU A 176 6.71 -8.54 8.51
C GLU A 176 7.96 -7.95 7.85
N ASP A 177 7.91 -6.73 7.33
CA ASP A 177 9.08 -6.04 6.75
C ASP A 177 10.22 -5.90 7.77
N ILE A 178 9.89 -5.67 9.05
CA ILE A 178 10.90 -5.59 10.12
C ILE A 178 11.45 -6.97 10.49
N THR A 179 10.62 -8.01 10.55
CA THR A 179 10.96 -9.26 11.25
C THR A 179 11.26 -10.45 10.34
N SER A 180 10.85 -10.41 9.07
CA SER A 180 11.06 -11.50 8.12
C SER A 180 12.54 -11.75 7.84
N ALA A 181 12.92 -13.01 7.74
CA ALA A 181 14.28 -13.42 7.41
C ALA A 181 14.68 -13.13 5.95
N SER A 182 13.69 -12.98 5.06
CA SER A 182 13.91 -12.74 3.63
C SER A 182 14.12 -11.26 3.28
N VAL A 183 13.94 -10.35 4.23
CA VAL A 183 14.06 -8.92 4.00
C VAL A 183 15.52 -8.49 4.01
N THR A 184 15.92 -7.78 2.96
CA THR A 184 17.20 -7.05 2.88
C THR A 184 16.96 -5.60 3.28
N TYR A 185 17.90 -5.01 4.02
CA TYR A 185 17.78 -3.65 4.56
C TYR A 185 18.72 -2.70 3.86
N TRP A 186 18.23 -1.51 3.53
CA TRP A 186 19.03 -0.46 2.88
C TRP A 186 19.98 0.25 3.84
N GLU A 187 19.57 0.44 5.08
CA GLU A 187 20.34 1.18 6.08
C GLU A 187 21.26 0.25 6.89
N PRO A 188 22.35 0.79 7.46
CA PRO A 188 23.24 0.03 8.32
C PRO A 188 22.57 -0.32 9.66
N ALA A 189 23.04 -1.40 10.28
CA ALA A 189 22.46 -1.98 11.49
C ALA A 189 22.29 -0.99 12.65
N ASP A 190 23.22 -0.05 12.83
CA ASP A 190 23.17 0.94 13.91
C ASP A 190 22.00 1.92 13.75
N LYS A 191 21.63 2.31 12.53
CA LYS A 191 20.44 3.12 12.26
C LYS A 191 19.16 2.33 12.49
N ILE A 192 19.15 1.06 12.05
CA ILE A 192 18.02 0.15 12.22
C ILE A 192 17.76 -0.07 13.70
N ILE A 193 18.79 -0.35 14.50
CA ILE A 193 18.66 -0.51 15.96
C ILE A 193 18.03 0.72 16.60
N ARG A 194 18.47 1.93 16.21
CA ARG A 194 17.90 3.18 16.75
C ARG A 194 16.41 3.35 16.46
N GLU A 195 15.96 2.99 15.25
CA GLU A 195 14.53 3.05 14.94
C GLU A 195 13.76 1.97 15.69
N LEU A 196 14.27 0.74 15.77
CA LEU A 196 13.64 -0.35 16.54
C LEU A 196 13.53 -0.02 18.02
N ASP A 197 14.58 0.54 18.64
CA ASP A 197 14.53 1.01 20.03
C ASP A 197 13.44 2.07 20.19
N SER A 198 13.31 2.99 19.24
CA SER A 198 12.27 4.02 19.25
C SER A 198 10.86 3.45 19.11
N ILE A 199 10.68 2.39 18.30
CA ILE A 199 9.41 1.67 18.14
C ILE A 199 9.05 0.95 19.44
N LEU A 200 10.00 0.25 20.06
CA LEU A 200 9.79 -0.49 21.32
C LEU A 200 9.49 0.45 22.49
N ILE A 201 10.24 1.55 22.64
CA ILE A 201 10.03 2.57 23.68
C ILE A 201 8.65 3.23 23.53
N ALA A 202 8.18 3.45 22.30
CA ALA A 202 6.87 4.05 22.06
C ALA A 202 5.71 3.21 22.59
N ASN A 203 5.94 1.95 22.96
CA ASN A 203 4.99 1.00 23.55
C ASN A 203 3.60 1.09 22.90
N LEU A 204 3.57 0.88 21.59
CA LEU A 204 2.36 1.05 20.80
C LEU A 204 1.35 -0.05 21.15
N THR A 205 0.14 0.35 21.53
CA THR A 205 -0.96 -0.58 21.91
C THR A 205 -1.51 -1.39 20.75
N ILE A 206 -1.10 -1.07 19.54
CA ILE A 206 -1.46 -1.80 18.29
C ILE A 206 -0.72 -3.13 18.13
N PHE A 207 0.35 -3.36 18.90
CA PHE A 207 1.12 -4.59 18.85
C PHE A 207 0.52 -5.67 19.74
N ALA A 208 0.28 -6.84 19.16
CA ALA A 208 0.02 -8.06 19.91
C ALA A 208 1.28 -8.47 20.72
N PRO A 209 1.14 -9.31 21.76
CA PRO A 209 2.29 -9.81 22.51
C PRO A 209 3.36 -10.46 21.62
N ASN A 210 2.94 -11.25 20.63
CA ASN A 210 3.85 -11.92 19.69
C ASN A 210 4.59 -10.91 18.79
N ASP A 211 3.95 -9.83 18.35
CA ASP A 211 4.62 -8.77 17.61
C ASP A 211 5.76 -8.16 18.42
N LYS A 212 5.53 -7.88 19.70
CA LYS A 212 6.55 -7.30 20.59
C LYS A 212 7.74 -8.24 20.77
N ILE A 213 7.47 -9.54 20.96
CA ILE A 213 8.53 -10.56 21.07
C ILE A 213 9.34 -10.61 19.78
N ALA A 214 8.69 -10.63 18.62
CA ALA A 214 9.34 -10.68 17.31
C ALA A 214 10.22 -9.43 17.08
N LEU A 215 9.70 -8.24 17.38
CA LEU A 215 10.44 -6.99 17.26
C LEU A 215 11.67 -6.95 18.21
N GLN A 216 11.51 -7.39 19.46
CA GLN A 216 12.62 -7.48 20.41
C GLN A 216 13.69 -8.48 19.96
N THR A 217 13.26 -9.63 19.48
CA THR A 217 14.17 -10.67 18.94
C THR A 217 14.94 -10.11 17.73
N ARG A 218 14.23 -9.51 16.78
CA ARG A 218 14.87 -8.94 15.59
C ARG A 218 15.83 -7.82 15.93
N ARG A 219 15.48 -6.95 16.87
CA ARG A 219 16.36 -5.90 17.39
C ARG A 219 17.67 -6.46 17.92
N LYS A 220 17.63 -7.56 18.71
CA LYS A 220 18.84 -8.22 19.23
C LYS A 220 19.68 -8.84 18.11
N GLN A 221 19.05 -9.42 17.09
CA GLN A 221 19.75 -9.99 15.94
C GLN A 221 20.57 -8.96 15.17
N PHE A 222 20.12 -7.70 15.11
CA PHE A 222 20.87 -6.61 14.49
C PHE A 222 22.14 -6.21 15.24
N GLU A 223 22.37 -6.68 16.48
CA GLU A 223 23.66 -6.49 17.17
C GLU A 223 24.76 -7.33 16.55
N GLN A 224 24.41 -8.45 15.88
CA GLN A 224 25.31 -9.36 15.19
C GLN A 224 24.68 -9.82 13.87
N PRO A 225 24.47 -8.92 12.90
CA PRO A 225 23.68 -9.21 11.70
C PRO A 225 24.27 -10.36 10.89
N ASP A 226 25.59 -10.44 10.76
CA ASP A 226 26.27 -11.50 10.00
C ASP A 226 26.02 -12.89 10.60
N VAL A 227 25.99 -13.01 11.94
CA VAL A 227 25.70 -14.27 12.64
C VAL A 227 24.28 -14.76 12.35
N HIS A 228 23.35 -13.84 12.14
CA HIS A 228 21.95 -14.14 11.89
C HIS A 228 21.57 -14.10 10.41
N GLY A 229 22.55 -13.96 9.50
CA GLY A 229 22.32 -13.90 8.06
C GLY A 229 21.49 -12.69 7.61
N ILE A 230 21.51 -11.61 8.40
CA ILE A 230 20.76 -10.40 8.06
C ILE A 230 21.55 -9.60 7.03
N GLN A 231 20.94 -9.38 5.89
CA GLN A 231 21.55 -8.59 4.81
C GLN A 231 21.26 -7.11 5.03
N THR A 232 22.32 -6.33 5.23
CA THR A 232 22.27 -4.87 5.29
C THR A 232 23.16 -4.29 4.20
N ASN A 233 22.74 -3.18 3.58
CA ASN A 233 23.57 -2.54 2.58
C ASN A 233 24.66 -1.72 3.28
N HIS A 234 25.88 -2.27 3.32
CA HIS A 234 27.04 -1.62 3.95
C HIS A 234 27.74 -0.58 3.07
N ARG A 235 27.27 -0.38 1.86
CA ARG A 235 27.85 0.64 0.99
C ARG A 235 27.26 2.00 1.33
N ALA A 236 27.93 2.71 2.24
CA ALA A 236 27.86 4.16 2.27
C ALA A 236 28.44 4.65 0.92
N TYR A 237 27.59 5.20 0.08
CA TYR A 237 28.04 6.03 -1.03
C TYR A 237 28.18 7.46 -0.53
#